data_9ca6ba08747ade8a79c62119f36c178c
#
_entry.id   9ca6ba08747ade8a79c62119f36c178c
#
_cell.length_a   1.000
_cell.length_b   1.000
_cell.length_c   1.000
_cell.angle_alpha   90.00
_cell.angle_beta   90.00
_cell.angle_gamma   90.00
#
_symmetry.space_group_name_H-M   'P 1'
#
loop_
_entity.id
_entity.type
_entity.pdbx_description
1 polymer ?
#
loop_
_entity_poly.entity_id
_entity_poly.type
_entity_poly.pdbx_seq_one_letter_code
_entity_poly.pdbx_strand_id
1 'polypeptide(L)' 'MYTVEFESDAAVITTLDQKDMFEDVELVIGDEGVVYMRQWDDFENGFQLLVMSQQQLLDLMAAYNSTEGAYYIKIQRKKK' A
#
# COMPACT_ATOMS: atom_id res chain seq x y z
N MET A 1 9.64 -6.40 -3.86
CA MET A 1 9.19 -7.03 -5.11
C MET A 1 7.72 -6.73 -5.35
N TYR A 2 7.36 -6.43 -6.57
CA TYR A 2 5.97 -6.10 -6.90
C TYR A 2 5.65 -6.55 -8.31
N THR A 3 4.36 -6.73 -8.57
CA THR A 3 3.83 -7.01 -9.89
C THR A 3 2.72 -6.01 -10.20
N VAL A 4 2.51 -5.74 -11.49
CA VAL A 4 1.43 -4.87 -11.94
C VAL A 4 0.65 -5.59 -13.02
N GLU A 5 -0.66 -5.66 -12.85
CA GLU A 5 -1.56 -6.22 -13.85
C GLU A 5 -2.55 -5.15 -14.28
N PHE A 6 -2.76 -5.05 -15.57
CA PHE A 6 -3.72 -4.09 -16.11
C PHE A 6 -4.97 -4.84 -16.55
N GLU A 7 -6.10 -4.39 -16.05
CA GLU A 7 -7.41 -4.87 -16.46
C GLU A 7 -8.12 -3.77 -17.22
N SER A 8 -9.29 -4.07 -17.78
CA SER A 8 -9.97 -3.10 -18.65
C SER A 8 -10.34 -1.81 -17.91
N ASP A 9 -10.59 -1.90 -16.62
CA ASP A 9 -11.08 -0.76 -15.83
C ASP A 9 -10.25 -0.50 -14.58
N ALA A 10 -9.14 -1.19 -14.40
CA ALA A 10 -8.35 -1.05 -13.19
C ALA A 10 -6.91 -1.49 -13.42
N ALA A 11 -6.03 -1.04 -12.54
CA ALA A 11 -4.69 -1.57 -12.41
C ALA A 11 -4.56 -2.21 -11.04
N VAL A 12 -3.95 -3.38 -10.98
CA VAL A 12 -3.74 -4.09 -9.72
C VAL A 12 -2.25 -4.23 -9.48
N ILE A 13 -1.80 -3.66 -8.38
CA ILE A 13 -0.40 -3.74 -7.95
C ILE A 13 -0.35 -4.67 -6.75
N THR A 14 0.47 -5.71 -6.85
CA THR A 14 0.65 -6.65 -5.75
C THR A 14 2.09 -6.54 -5.25
N THR A 15 2.25 -6.32 -3.96
CA THR A 15 3.57 -6.29 -3.33
C THR A 15 3.75 -7.54 -2.50
N LEU A 16 4.94 -8.12 -2.58
CA LEU A 16 5.29 -9.31 -1.84
C LEU A 16 6.36 -8.96 -0.81
N ASP A 17 6.19 -9.49 0.38
CA ASP A 17 7.21 -9.32 1.40
C ASP A 17 8.38 -10.25 1.11
N GLN A 18 9.56 -9.67 0.92
CA GLN A 18 10.77 -10.44 0.57
C GLN A 18 11.17 -11.42 1.67
N LYS A 19 10.80 -11.13 2.91
CA LYS A 19 11.11 -12.02 4.04
C LYS A 19 9.99 -13.00 4.35
N ASP A 20 8.93 -12.93 3.58
CA ASP A 20 7.77 -13.82 3.72
C ASP A 20 7.19 -13.82 5.13
N MET A 21 7.24 -12.67 5.79
CA MET A 21 6.69 -12.49 7.13
C MET A 21 5.30 -11.90 7.13
N PHE A 22 4.95 -11.20 6.06
CA PHE A 22 3.66 -10.54 5.94
C PHE A 22 2.97 -11.01 4.66
N GLU A 23 1.65 -11.03 4.70
CA GLU A 23 0.87 -11.37 3.53
C GLU A 23 1.02 -10.31 2.45
N ASP A 24 0.79 -10.70 1.20
CA ASP A 24 0.85 -9.79 0.08
C ASP A 24 -0.16 -8.67 0.25
N VAL A 25 0.23 -7.47 -0.15
CA VAL A 25 -0.68 -6.33 -0.18
C VAL A 25 -1.03 -6.04 -1.63
N GLU A 26 -2.32 -5.99 -1.93
CA GLU A 26 -2.79 -5.63 -3.25
C GLU A 26 -3.36 -4.22 -3.22
N LEU A 27 -2.95 -3.42 -4.19
CA LEU A 27 -3.47 -2.07 -4.39
C LEU A 27 -4.22 -2.04 -5.72
N VAL A 28 -5.49 -1.73 -5.67
CA VAL A 28 -6.34 -1.68 -6.86
C VAL A 28 -6.68 -0.23 -7.14
N ILE A 29 -6.34 0.23 -8.35
CA ILE A 29 -6.59 1.60 -8.79
C ILE A 29 -7.64 1.54 -9.90
N GLY A 30 -8.85 1.96 -9.57
CA GLY A 30 -9.93 2.00 -10.55
C GLY A 30 -9.88 3.25 -11.41
N ASP A 31 -10.58 3.20 -12.53
CA ASP A 31 -10.60 4.31 -13.47
C ASP A 31 -11.43 5.50 -12.98
N GLU A 32 -12.22 5.32 -11.94
CA GLU A 32 -13.03 6.40 -11.35
C GLU A 32 -12.33 7.15 -10.23
N GLY A 33 -11.05 6.88 -10.02
CA GLY A 33 -10.28 7.58 -9.00
C GLY A 33 -10.38 6.99 -7.61
N VAL A 34 -11.05 5.86 -7.48
CA VAL A 34 -11.13 5.16 -6.20
C VAL A 34 -10.01 4.15 -6.12
N VAL A 35 -9.36 4.10 -4.98
CA VAL A 35 -8.26 3.19 -4.72
C VAL A 35 -8.59 2.39 -3.49
N TYR A 36 -8.30 1.10 -3.52
CA TYR A 36 -8.38 0.33 -2.29
C TYR A 36 -7.21 -0.63 -2.18
N MET A 37 -6.82 -0.86 -0.93
CA MET A 37 -5.81 -1.83 -0.57
C MET A 37 -6.48 -3.00 0.12
N ARG A 38 -5.97 -4.19 -0.12
CA ARG A 38 -6.44 -5.35 0.61
C ARG A 38 -5.28 -6.26 0.96
N GLN A 39 -5.43 -6.94 2.08
CA GLN A 39 -4.45 -7.89 2.58
C GLN A 39 -5.20 -9.02 3.27
N TRP A 40 -4.81 -10.24 3.01
CA TRP A 40 -5.43 -11.38 3.65
C TRP A 40 -5.10 -11.39 5.13
N ASP A 41 -6.10 -11.74 5.93
CA ASP A 41 -5.95 -11.83 7.37
C ASP A 41 -6.41 -13.23 7.79
N ASP A 42 -5.45 -14.07 8.17
CA ASP A 42 -5.75 -15.44 8.59
C ASP A 42 -6.59 -15.48 9.85
N PHE A 43 -6.42 -14.51 10.72
CA PHE A 43 -7.17 -14.45 11.98
C PHE A 43 -8.65 -14.26 11.73
N GLU A 44 -8.98 -13.31 10.85
CA GLU A 44 -10.36 -13.00 10.51
C GLU A 44 -10.90 -13.89 9.40
N ASN A 45 -10.03 -14.69 8.77
CA ASN A 45 -10.37 -15.53 7.63
C ASN A 45 -11.02 -14.72 6.51
N GLY A 46 -10.42 -13.60 6.19
CA GLY A 46 -10.91 -12.70 5.15
C GLY A 46 -9.90 -11.61 4.85
N PHE A 47 -10.29 -10.71 3.96
CA PHE A 47 -9.44 -9.60 3.61
C PHE A 47 -9.69 -8.39 4.50
N GLN A 48 -8.61 -7.74 4.92
CA GLN A 48 -8.68 -6.39 5.44
C GLN A 48 -8.69 -5.44 4.26
N LEU A 49 -9.60 -4.48 4.30
CA LEU A 49 -9.84 -3.58 3.17
C LEU A 49 -9.75 -2.14 3.63
N LEU A 50 -8.99 -1.34 2.87
CA LEU A 50 -8.87 0.09 3.12
C LEU A 50 -9.18 0.82 1.82
N VAL A 51 -10.15 1.72 1.85
CA VAL A 51 -10.58 2.48 0.68
C VAL A 51 -10.11 3.92 0.82
N MET A 52 -9.59 4.47 -0.26
CA MET A 52 -9.11 5.85 -0.26
C MET A 52 -9.28 6.47 -1.64
N SER A 53 -9.12 7.78 -1.73
CA SER A 53 -9.08 8.44 -3.02
C SER A 53 -7.68 8.31 -3.62
N GLN A 54 -7.60 8.47 -4.93
CA GLN A 54 -6.31 8.48 -5.61
C GLN A 54 -5.43 9.62 -5.08
N GLN A 55 -6.04 10.75 -4.77
CA GLN A 55 -5.30 11.88 -4.21
C GLN A 55 -4.67 11.52 -2.86
N GLN A 56 -5.40 10.81 -2.01
CA GLN A 56 -4.85 10.37 -0.73
C GLN A 56 -3.68 9.43 -0.92
N LEU A 57 -3.76 8.51 -1.89
CA LEU A 57 -2.65 7.64 -2.20
C LEU A 57 -1.42 8.43 -2.65
N LEU A 58 -1.62 9.40 -3.55
CA LEU A 58 -0.53 10.23 -4.02
C LEU A 58 0.10 11.03 -2.89
N ASP A 59 -0.72 11.53 -1.98
CA ASP A 59 -0.23 12.26 -0.81
C ASP A 59 0.58 11.37 0.11
N LEU A 60 0.13 10.13 0.32
CA LEU A 60 0.89 9.17 1.12
C LEU A 60 2.25 8.88 0.49
N MET A 61 2.27 8.68 -0.81
CA MET A 61 3.52 8.42 -1.53
C MET A 61 4.45 9.61 -1.45
N ALA A 62 3.91 10.82 -1.64
CA ALA A 62 4.71 12.04 -1.58
C ALA A 62 5.29 12.25 -0.18
N ALA A 63 4.48 12.02 0.85
CA ALA A 63 4.93 12.15 2.22
C ALA A 63 6.02 11.14 2.55
N TYR A 64 5.84 9.91 2.10
CA TYR A 64 6.84 8.87 2.35
C TYR A 64 8.17 9.20 1.68
N ASN A 65 8.11 9.75 0.47
CA ASN A 65 9.30 10.08 -0.31
C ASN A 65 9.91 11.42 0.07
N SER A 66 9.22 12.23 0.88
CA SER A 66 9.78 13.51 1.30
C SER A 66 10.93 13.28 2.27
N THR A 67 11.94 14.13 2.18
CA THR A 67 13.11 14.02 3.04
C THR A 67 12.70 14.17 4.51
N GLU A 68 11.79 15.08 4.79
CA GLU A 68 11.35 15.33 6.17
C GLU A 68 10.59 14.15 6.75
N GLY A 69 9.68 13.57 5.98
CA GLY A 69 8.91 12.43 6.45
C GLY A 69 9.77 11.23 6.75
N ALA A 70 10.67 10.89 5.84
CA ALA A 70 11.59 9.77 6.04
C ALA A 70 12.51 10.01 7.21
N TYR A 71 12.98 11.24 7.35
CA TYR A 71 13.87 11.62 8.44
C TYR A 71 13.17 11.48 9.80
N TYR A 72 11.92 11.90 9.88
CA TYR A 72 11.17 11.80 11.12
C TYR A 72 11.03 10.35 11.60
N ILE A 73 10.73 9.45 10.68
CA ILE A 73 10.60 8.04 11.02
C ILE A 73 11.93 7.49 11.51
N LYS A 74 13.02 7.81 10.84
CA LYS A 74 14.34 7.35 11.23
C LYS A 74 14.76 7.85 12.60
N ILE A 75 14.44 9.11 12.91
CA ILE A 75 14.75 9.67 14.22
C ILE A 75 13.99 8.95 15.32
N GLN A 76 12.72 8.67 15.09
CA GLN A 76 11.92 7.96 16.09
C GLN A 76 12.46 6.57 16.38
N ARG A 77 12.91 5.87 15.35
CA ARG A 77 13.52 4.56 15.54
C ARG A 77 14.81 4.62 16.34
N LYS A 78 15.59 5.67 16.15
CA LYS A 78 16.86 5.83 16.87
C LYS A 78 16.65 6.10 18.34
N LYS A 79 15.51 6.65 18.72
CA LYS A 79 15.25 6.95 20.13
C LYS A 79 14.89 5.72 20.95
N LYS A 80 14.69 4.62 20.30
CA LYS A 80 14.44 3.36 20.98
C LYS A 80 15.74 2.60 21.17
#